data_750c7015ac68be54b369854f2faa3ba2
#
_entry.id   750c7015ac68be54b369854f2faa3ba2
#
_cell.length_a   1.000
_cell.length_b   1.000
_cell.length_c   1.000
_cell.angle_alpha   90.00
_cell.angle_beta   90.00
_cell.angle_gamma   90.00
#
_symmetry.space_group_name_H-M   'P 1'
#
loop_
_entity.id
_entity.type
_entity.pdbx_description
1 polymer ?
#
loop_
_entity_poly.entity_id
_entity_poly.type
_entity_poly.pdbx_seq_one_letter_code
_entity_poly.pdbx_strand_id
1 'polypeptide(L)'
;MKSFKRIFKYVWPQWPRIITVVVTAMIVAALLSLSFMTVIPLLKVMMGKEGLHNWVDRKVSGCKYGVDFYVLSATDIIDKDSEDIAYCLLITGVEKNSLGASAGLKPTDRIVGAGEFLISEGAEKIPFWRMLEELAQTRESKIIVQLKRLNKEGTLEDETLELNTPENKAYIDSLRYGRIERIKWEFKLAIIERAQWVVGLLPREENQADRTRAVIFIIWAIGVVTIIRCLAKFYQGYMAQKVVQIGINHLREDAFAHVMYMPIGFFANERPSDTVSRIIRDTNVMGKAIKTMLGKALREPLNACSC
;
A
#
# COMPACT_ATOMS: atom_id res chain seq x y z
N MET A 1 -15.75 -0.50 -36.34
CA MET A 1 -16.07 0.38 -35.20
C MET A 1 -17.55 0.75 -35.06
N LYS A 2 -18.34 0.90 -36.15
CA LYS A 2 -19.79 1.23 -36.07
C LYS A 2 -20.64 0.14 -35.40
N SER A 3 -20.34 -1.14 -35.59
CA SER A 3 -21.06 -2.26 -34.98
C SER A 3 -20.85 -2.33 -33.46
N PHE A 4 -19.67 -1.93 -32.97
CA PHE A 4 -19.32 -1.91 -31.56
C PHE A 4 -20.13 -0.87 -30.77
N LYS A 5 -20.33 0.31 -31.36
CA LYS A 5 -21.11 1.40 -30.75
C LYS A 5 -22.59 1.02 -30.56
N ARG A 6 -23.14 0.15 -31.46
CA ARG A 6 -24.50 -0.39 -31.35
C ARG A 6 -24.64 -1.35 -30.15
N ILE A 7 -23.67 -2.23 -29.94
CA ILE A 7 -23.67 -3.17 -28.79
C ILE A 7 -23.60 -2.43 -27.47
N PHE A 8 -22.80 -1.35 -27.39
CA PHE A 8 -22.66 -0.52 -26.21
C PHE A 8 -24.00 0.10 -25.76
N LYS A 9 -24.92 0.36 -26.69
CA LYS A 9 -26.27 0.85 -26.38
C LYS A 9 -27.06 -0.10 -25.49
N TYR A 10 -26.89 -1.41 -25.60
CA TYR A 10 -27.58 -2.41 -24.79
C TYR A 10 -26.91 -2.66 -23.43
N VAL A 11 -25.65 -2.32 -23.28
CA VAL A 11 -24.90 -2.47 -22.02
C VAL A 11 -24.98 -1.19 -21.17
N TRP A 12 -25.15 -0.02 -21.83
CA TRP A 12 -25.20 1.29 -21.15
C TRP A 12 -26.27 1.44 -20.08
N PRO A 13 -27.51 0.92 -20.21
CA PRO A 13 -28.53 1.03 -19.15
C PRO A 13 -28.12 0.36 -17.84
N GLN A 14 -27.07 -0.47 -17.84
CA GLN A 14 -26.56 -1.19 -16.69
C GLN A 14 -25.29 -0.53 -16.11
N TRP A 15 -25.09 0.74 -16.38
CA TRP A 15 -23.91 1.49 -15.91
C TRP A 15 -23.66 1.37 -14.39
N PRO A 16 -24.68 1.30 -13.47
CA PRO A 16 -24.37 1.12 -12.05
C PRO A 16 -23.68 -0.23 -11.78
N ARG A 17 -24.04 -1.29 -12.53
CA ARG A 17 -23.38 -2.60 -12.42
C ARG A 17 -21.97 -2.58 -13.03
N ILE A 18 -21.76 -1.80 -14.08
CA ILE A 18 -20.42 -1.61 -14.65
C ILE A 18 -19.52 -0.90 -13.65
N ILE A 19 -20.02 0.11 -12.94
CA ILE A 19 -19.27 0.79 -11.88
C ILE A 19 -18.88 -0.20 -10.80
N THR A 20 -19.78 -1.07 -10.34
CA THR A 20 -19.42 -2.08 -9.33
C THR A 20 -18.33 -3.02 -9.82
N VAL A 21 -18.31 -3.40 -11.10
CA VAL A 21 -17.24 -4.21 -11.70
C VAL A 21 -15.91 -3.43 -11.71
N VAL A 22 -15.93 -2.15 -12.05
CA VAL A 22 -14.71 -1.31 -12.04
C VAL A 22 -14.18 -1.12 -10.63
N VAL A 23 -15.05 -0.80 -9.66
CA VAL A 23 -14.68 -0.61 -8.26
C VAL A 23 -14.10 -1.91 -7.68
N THR A 24 -14.73 -3.05 -7.91
CA THR A 24 -14.21 -4.34 -7.45
C THR A 24 -12.89 -4.70 -8.14
N ALA A 25 -12.69 -4.32 -9.41
CA ALA A 25 -11.42 -4.49 -10.09
C ALA A 25 -10.30 -3.65 -9.46
N MET A 26 -10.59 -2.41 -9.08
CA MET A 26 -9.63 -1.56 -8.35
C MET A 26 -9.28 -2.14 -6.97
N ILE A 27 -10.28 -2.65 -6.24
CA ILE A 27 -10.06 -3.31 -4.95
C ILE A 27 -9.16 -4.55 -5.11
N VAL A 28 -9.41 -5.39 -6.12
CA VAL A 28 -8.58 -6.59 -6.40
C VAL A 28 -7.14 -6.19 -6.75
N ALA A 29 -6.94 -5.12 -7.52
CA ALA A 29 -5.61 -4.60 -7.85
C ALA A 29 -4.89 -4.05 -6.60
N ALA A 30 -5.59 -3.28 -5.76
CA ALA A 30 -5.04 -2.77 -4.50
C ALA A 30 -4.64 -3.91 -3.53
N LEU A 31 -5.48 -4.95 -3.41
CA LEU A 31 -5.17 -6.13 -2.60
C LEU A 31 -3.98 -6.93 -3.14
N LEU A 32 -3.78 -6.93 -4.47
CA LEU A 32 -2.61 -7.55 -5.09
C LEU A 32 -1.34 -6.78 -4.72
N SER A 33 -1.32 -5.47 -4.86
CA SER A 33 -0.19 -4.61 -4.47
C SER A 33 0.12 -4.75 -2.97
N LEU A 34 -0.91 -4.79 -2.13
CA LEU A 34 -0.75 -5.01 -0.69
C LEU A 34 -0.10 -6.37 -0.39
N SER A 35 -0.50 -7.43 -1.11
CA SER A 35 0.09 -8.76 -0.95
C SER A 35 1.59 -8.79 -1.30
N PHE A 36 2.02 -8.07 -2.34
CA PHE A 36 3.45 -7.96 -2.65
C PHE A 36 4.21 -7.11 -1.63
N MET A 37 3.59 -6.04 -1.14
CA MET A 37 4.21 -5.15 -0.15
C MET A 37 4.48 -5.86 1.18
N THR A 38 3.71 -6.89 1.55
CA THR A 38 3.93 -7.67 2.78
C THR A 38 5.12 -8.66 2.68
N VAL A 39 5.61 -8.95 1.47
CA VAL A 39 6.79 -9.82 1.29
C VAL A 39 8.07 -9.16 1.82
N ILE A 40 8.19 -7.84 1.69
CA ILE A 40 9.39 -7.10 2.15
C ILE A 40 9.58 -7.21 3.67
N PRO A 41 8.57 -6.94 4.52
CA PRO A 41 8.66 -7.16 5.97
C PRO A 41 8.99 -8.61 6.32
N LEU A 42 8.37 -9.57 5.64
CA LEU A 42 8.63 -10.99 5.86
C LEU A 42 10.11 -11.34 5.66
N LEU A 43 10.68 -10.92 4.54
CA LEU A 43 12.10 -11.14 4.26
C LEU A 43 13.00 -10.47 5.30
N LYS A 44 12.66 -9.25 5.72
CA LYS A 44 13.44 -8.52 6.73
C LYS A 44 13.39 -9.17 8.10
N VAL A 45 12.23 -9.69 8.51
CA VAL A 45 12.10 -10.43 9.79
C VAL A 45 12.85 -11.75 9.75
N MET A 46 12.81 -12.46 8.62
CA MET A 46 13.50 -13.75 8.48
C MET A 46 15.02 -13.63 8.33
N MET A 47 15.50 -12.67 7.56
CA MET A 47 16.92 -12.52 7.21
C MET A 47 17.63 -11.43 8.02
N GLY A 48 16.89 -10.48 8.58
CA GLY A 48 17.44 -9.35 9.33
C GLY A 48 17.62 -9.67 10.83
N LYS A 49 18.58 -8.99 11.44
CA LYS A 49 18.69 -8.94 12.91
C LYS A 49 17.67 -7.96 13.52
N GLU A 50 17.05 -7.13 12.69
CA GLU A 50 16.01 -6.17 13.04
C GLU A 50 14.65 -6.88 13.06
N GLY A 51 13.96 -6.95 14.20
CA GLY A 51 12.62 -7.53 14.31
C GLY A 51 11.54 -6.71 13.61
N LEU A 52 10.32 -7.26 13.51
CA LEU A 52 9.18 -6.61 12.86
C LEU A 52 8.82 -5.27 13.53
N HIS A 53 8.82 -5.23 14.86
CA HIS A 53 8.53 -4.02 15.65
C HIS A 53 9.52 -2.90 15.32
N ASN A 54 10.82 -3.20 15.40
CA ASN A 54 11.86 -2.21 15.12
C ASN A 54 11.81 -1.70 13.69
N TRP A 55 11.48 -2.57 12.73
CA TRP A 55 11.29 -2.16 11.34
C TRP A 55 10.09 -1.21 11.17
N VAL A 56 8.95 -1.51 11.83
CA VAL A 56 7.75 -0.65 11.77
C VAL A 56 8.02 0.67 12.48
N ASP A 57 8.58 0.65 13.70
CA ASP A 57 8.89 1.85 14.47
C ASP A 57 9.88 2.75 13.70
N ARG A 58 10.87 2.18 13.02
CA ARG A 58 11.77 2.91 12.13
C ARG A 58 11.04 3.55 10.95
N LYS A 59 10.08 2.86 10.35
CA LYS A 59 9.28 3.41 9.25
C LYS A 59 8.32 4.51 9.73
N VAL A 60 7.73 4.35 10.91
CA VAL A 60 6.88 5.37 11.54
C VAL A 60 7.69 6.61 11.85
N SER A 61 8.80 6.48 12.57
CA SER A 61 9.70 7.59 12.91
C SER A 61 10.23 8.29 11.68
N GLY A 62 10.66 7.51 10.66
CA GLY A 62 11.11 8.05 9.39
C GLY A 62 10.03 8.87 8.67
N CYS A 63 8.78 8.40 8.69
CA CYS A 63 7.67 9.11 8.09
C CYS A 63 7.23 10.34 8.89
N LYS A 64 7.24 10.26 10.24
CA LYS A 64 6.91 11.38 11.13
C LYS A 64 7.85 12.55 10.92
N TYR A 65 9.14 12.29 10.92
CA TYR A 65 10.19 13.32 10.92
C TYR A 65 10.79 13.60 9.53
N GLY A 66 10.46 12.78 8.52
CA GLY A 66 11.06 12.87 7.19
C GLY A 66 12.56 12.55 7.20
N VAL A 67 12.94 11.54 7.97
CA VAL A 67 14.33 11.12 8.17
C VAL A 67 14.47 9.64 7.87
N ASP A 68 15.48 9.26 7.11
CA ASP A 68 15.81 7.86 6.89
C ASP A 68 16.80 7.39 7.95
N PHE A 69 16.34 6.49 8.84
CA PHE A 69 17.17 5.88 9.87
C PHE A 69 17.76 4.56 9.39
N TYR A 70 19.03 4.36 9.67
CA TYR A 70 19.74 3.11 9.50
C TYR A 70 20.19 2.56 10.84
N VAL A 71 19.91 1.29 11.08
CA VAL A 71 20.38 0.58 12.27
C VAL A 71 21.69 -0.09 11.93
N LEU A 72 22.74 0.33 12.57
CA LEU A 72 24.08 -0.22 12.39
C LEU A 72 24.12 -1.68 12.86
N SER A 73 24.75 -2.53 12.07
CA SER A 73 24.98 -3.94 12.40
C SER A 73 26.46 -4.15 12.77
N ALA A 74 26.74 -5.13 13.60
CA ALA A 74 28.11 -5.51 13.95
C ALA A 74 28.99 -5.91 12.76
N THR A 75 28.37 -6.14 11.59
CA THR A 75 29.06 -6.41 10.31
C THR A 75 29.38 -5.16 9.52
N ASP A 76 28.81 -4.01 9.90
CA ASP A 76 29.03 -2.76 9.19
C ASP A 76 30.41 -2.20 9.62
N ILE A 77 31.23 -1.88 8.65
CA ILE A 77 32.60 -1.40 8.86
C ILE A 77 32.54 0.10 9.18
N ILE A 78 32.28 0.41 10.42
CA ILE A 78 32.42 1.77 10.95
C ILE A 78 33.21 1.64 12.24
N ASP A 79 34.49 1.61 12.15
CA ASP A 79 35.42 1.52 13.29
C ASP A 79 35.26 0.25 14.15
N LYS A 80 36.21 -0.70 14.00
CA LYS A 80 36.16 -1.98 14.69
C LYS A 80 36.28 -1.89 16.21
N ASP A 81 36.63 -0.74 16.74
CA ASP A 81 36.87 -0.50 18.15
C ASP A 81 35.69 0.18 18.88
N SER A 82 34.61 0.56 18.18
CA SER A 82 33.46 1.17 18.83
C SER A 82 32.44 0.11 19.27
N GLU A 83 32.44 -0.22 20.55
CA GLU A 83 31.36 -0.96 21.24
C GLU A 83 29.98 -0.29 21.11
N ASP A 84 29.90 0.89 20.46
CA ASP A 84 28.74 1.78 20.43
C ASP A 84 27.77 1.52 19.26
N ILE A 85 28.09 0.58 18.37
CA ILE A 85 27.30 0.33 17.14
C ILE A 85 25.83 -0.08 17.44
N ALA A 86 25.61 -0.84 18.51
CA ALA A 86 24.26 -1.30 18.89
C ALA A 86 23.43 -0.23 19.65
N TYR A 87 24.03 0.92 19.93
CA TYR A 87 23.48 1.96 20.80
C TYR A 87 23.29 3.31 20.06
N CYS A 88 23.28 3.31 18.74
CA CYS A 88 23.03 4.52 17.98
C CYS A 88 22.17 4.26 16.74
N LEU A 89 21.46 5.31 16.30
CA LEU A 89 20.72 5.35 15.05
C LEU A 89 21.43 6.29 14.08
N LEU A 90 21.86 5.77 12.93
CA LEU A 90 22.49 6.60 11.91
C LEU A 90 21.43 7.24 11.00
N ILE A 91 21.53 8.54 10.78
CA ILE A 91 20.72 9.26 9.80
C ILE A 91 21.39 9.13 8.43
N THR A 92 20.72 8.47 7.48
CA THR A 92 21.23 8.31 6.10
C THR A 92 20.67 9.35 5.14
N GLY A 93 19.50 9.89 5.42
CA GLY A 93 18.86 10.90 4.58
C GLY A 93 17.89 11.76 5.37
N VAL A 94 17.75 13.01 4.94
CA VAL A 94 16.76 13.95 5.50
C VAL A 94 16.00 14.57 4.35
N GLU A 95 14.67 14.43 4.35
CA GLU A 95 13.79 15.01 3.33
C GLU A 95 13.79 16.54 3.46
N LYS A 96 13.86 17.23 2.33
CA LYS A 96 13.76 18.72 2.31
C LYS A 96 12.38 19.14 2.83
N ASN A 97 12.36 20.19 3.63
CA ASN A 97 11.15 20.73 4.28
C ASN A 97 10.48 19.78 5.28
N SER A 98 11.18 18.77 5.80
CA SER A 98 10.68 17.88 6.83
C SER A 98 10.86 18.46 8.25
N LEU A 99 10.22 17.84 9.25
CA LEU A 99 10.40 18.18 10.65
C LEU A 99 11.86 17.95 11.08
N GLY A 100 12.52 16.90 10.58
CA GLY A 100 13.94 16.66 10.83
C GLY A 100 14.86 17.71 10.21
N ALA A 101 14.58 18.14 8.99
CA ALA A 101 15.36 19.19 8.33
C ALA A 101 15.22 20.54 9.07
N SER A 102 14.01 20.87 9.53
CA SER A 102 13.73 22.12 10.25
C SER A 102 14.35 22.15 11.66
N ALA A 103 14.57 21.00 12.27
CA ALA A 103 15.31 20.87 13.54
C ALA A 103 16.82 20.88 13.36
N GLY A 104 17.33 20.84 12.11
CA GLY A 104 18.76 20.90 11.82
C GLY A 104 19.45 19.52 11.79
N LEU A 105 18.69 18.42 11.67
CA LEU A 105 19.26 17.09 11.48
C LEU A 105 19.94 16.99 10.11
N LYS A 106 21.08 16.32 10.08
CA LYS A 106 21.90 16.13 8.87
C LYS A 106 22.14 14.65 8.59
N PRO A 107 22.35 14.28 7.32
CA PRO A 107 22.88 12.96 7.00
C PRO A 107 24.22 12.75 7.73
N THR A 108 24.47 11.54 8.22
CA THR A 108 25.62 11.12 9.05
C THR A 108 25.51 11.43 10.53
N ASP A 109 24.52 12.19 11.01
CA ASP A 109 24.28 12.35 12.43
C ASP A 109 23.92 10.99 13.06
N ARG A 110 24.42 10.74 14.27
CA ARG A 110 24.18 9.52 15.05
C ARG A 110 23.35 9.87 16.27
N ILE A 111 22.09 9.45 16.30
CA ILE A 111 21.23 9.65 17.47
C ILE A 111 21.63 8.64 18.55
N VAL A 112 21.93 9.12 19.74
CA VAL A 112 22.33 8.33 20.91
C VAL A 112 21.33 8.40 22.05
N GLY A 113 20.40 9.37 22.04
CA GLY A 113 19.34 9.52 23.01
C GLY A 113 18.11 10.22 22.41
N ALA A 114 16.91 9.86 22.88
CA ALA A 114 15.67 10.48 22.45
C ALA A 114 14.62 10.48 23.58
N GLY A 115 13.93 11.58 23.77
CA GLY A 115 12.79 11.74 24.71
C GLY A 115 13.17 11.46 26.16
N GLU A 116 12.53 10.46 26.76
CA GLU A 116 12.82 10.04 28.14
C GLU A 116 14.17 9.32 28.26
N PHE A 117 14.70 8.79 27.16
CA PHE A 117 15.96 8.05 27.11
C PHE A 117 17.11 8.97 26.65
N LEU A 118 17.53 9.87 27.53
CA LEU A 118 18.69 10.72 27.34
C LEU A 118 19.90 10.16 28.08
N ILE A 119 21.08 10.24 27.48
CA ILE A 119 22.33 9.82 28.11
C ILE A 119 22.77 10.91 29.10
N SER A 120 22.81 10.59 30.38
CA SER A 120 23.48 11.36 31.41
C SER A 120 24.92 10.84 31.60
N GLU A 121 25.82 11.67 32.05
CA GLU A 121 27.21 11.23 32.39
C GLU A 121 27.19 10.04 33.35
N GLY A 122 27.67 8.87 32.88
CA GLY A 122 27.70 7.63 33.67
C GLY A 122 26.47 6.74 33.57
N ALA A 123 25.48 7.08 32.72
CA ALA A 123 24.31 6.24 32.51
C ALA A 123 24.60 5.05 31.56
N GLU A 124 23.83 3.98 31.72
CA GLU A 124 23.87 2.80 30.87
C GLU A 124 23.53 3.15 29.43
N LYS A 125 24.28 2.60 28.46
CA LYS A 125 24.03 2.85 27.03
C LYS A 125 22.65 2.41 26.64
N ILE A 126 21.88 3.28 25.93
CA ILE A 126 20.50 3.05 25.58
C ILE A 126 20.44 2.25 24.27
N PRO A 127 19.77 1.09 24.22
CA PRO A 127 19.62 0.31 23.01
C PRO A 127 18.84 1.10 21.93
N PHE A 128 19.26 0.99 20.67
CA PHE A 128 18.65 1.72 19.54
C PHE A 128 17.13 1.51 19.42
N TRP A 129 16.62 0.34 19.79
CA TRP A 129 15.21 0.01 19.68
C TRP A 129 14.33 0.83 20.62
N ARG A 130 14.83 1.19 21.82
CA ARG A 130 14.11 2.10 22.75
C ARG A 130 14.00 3.51 22.17
N MET A 131 15.06 4.00 21.56
CA MET A 131 15.04 5.30 20.90
C MET A 131 14.07 5.33 19.73
N LEU A 132 14.03 4.26 18.92
CA LEU A 132 13.07 4.14 17.82
C LEU A 132 11.63 4.08 18.32
N GLU A 133 11.38 3.33 19.38
CA GLU A 133 10.06 3.26 20.01
C GLU A 133 9.61 4.62 20.50
N GLU A 134 10.46 5.33 21.21
CA GLU A 134 10.17 6.67 21.73
C GLU A 134 9.86 7.65 20.60
N LEU A 135 10.69 7.68 19.56
CA LEU A 135 10.46 8.50 18.38
C LEU A 135 9.15 8.14 17.64
N ALA A 136 8.79 6.86 17.60
CA ALA A 136 7.58 6.39 16.93
C ALA A 136 6.31 6.66 17.73
N GLN A 137 6.35 6.50 19.08
CA GLN A 137 5.17 6.50 19.94
C GLN A 137 4.92 7.84 20.63
N THR A 138 5.93 8.73 20.72
CA THR A 138 5.76 10.03 21.38
C THR A 138 4.57 10.82 20.81
N ARG A 139 3.78 11.36 21.73
CA ARG A 139 2.64 12.26 21.46
C ARG A 139 2.87 13.68 21.98
N GLU A 140 4.04 13.95 22.51
CA GLU A 140 4.41 15.27 22.94
C GLU A 140 4.58 16.21 21.75
N SER A 141 4.41 17.52 21.96
CA SER A 141 4.57 18.53 20.89
C SER A 141 6.03 18.68 20.45
N LYS A 142 6.98 18.34 21.32
CA LYS A 142 8.43 18.39 21.07
C LYS A 142 9.11 17.22 21.74
N ILE A 143 10.17 16.73 21.15
CA ILE A 143 11.05 15.70 21.70
C ILE A 143 12.50 16.20 21.67
N ILE A 144 13.23 15.93 22.73
CA ILE A 144 14.67 16.24 22.81
C ILE A 144 15.43 15.03 22.24
N VAL A 145 16.36 15.31 21.34
CA VAL A 145 17.22 14.30 20.71
C VAL A 145 18.67 14.66 20.94
N GLN A 146 19.42 13.72 21.52
CA GLN A 146 20.87 13.80 21.65
C GLN A 146 21.51 13.09 20.47
N LEU A 147 22.45 13.76 19.83
CA LEU A 147 23.14 13.22 18.67
C LEU A 147 24.65 13.48 18.75
N LYS A 148 25.40 12.61 18.11
CA LYS A 148 26.82 12.78 17.86
C LYS A 148 27.02 13.16 16.41
N ARG A 149 27.57 14.34 16.17
CA ARG A 149 27.84 14.88 14.83
C ARG A 149 29.33 14.83 14.54
N LEU A 150 29.68 14.40 13.34
CA LEU A 150 31.06 14.41 12.86
C LEU A 150 31.44 15.84 12.49
N ASN A 151 32.45 16.41 13.17
CA ASN A 151 33.01 17.72 12.84
C ASN A 151 33.98 17.61 11.63
N LYS A 152 34.30 18.73 11.03
CA LYS A 152 35.25 18.81 9.89
C LYS A 152 36.66 18.23 10.22
N GLU A 153 36.96 18.14 11.50
CA GLU A 153 38.23 17.58 11.99
C GLU A 153 38.18 16.06 12.25
N GLY A 154 37.02 15.40 11.97
CA GLY A 154 36.84 13.97 12.17
C GLY A 154 36.52 13.57 13.62
N THR A 155 36.27 14.51 14.51
CA THR A 155 35.88 14.26 15.92
C THR A 155 34.36 14.26 16.04
N LEU A 156 33.81 13.42 16.94
CA LEU A 156 32.39 13.37 17.26
C LEU A 156 32.11 14.40 18.38
N GLU A 157 31.23 15.35 18.10
CA GLU A 157 30.73 16.34 19.06
C GLU A 157 29.30 15.96 19.48
N ASP A 158 29.05 16.06 20.78
CA ASP A 158 27.70 15.86 21.33
C ASP A 158 26.86 17.13 21.14
N GLU A 159 25.71 16.99 20.46
CA GLU A 159 24.76 18.07 20.22
C GLU A 159 23.37 17.63 20.67
N THR A 160 22.62 18.54 21.27
CA THR A 160 21.23 18.30 21.68
C THR A 160 20.31 19.19 20.86
N LEU A 161 19.33 18.57 20.19
CA LEU A 161 18.36 19.28 19.35
C LEU A 161 16.93 19.05 19.84
N GLU A 162 16.09 20.08 19.73
CA GLU A 162 14.64 19.97 19.90
C GLU A 162 13.98 19.65 18.57
N LEU A 163 13.30 18.50 18.49
CA LEU A 163 12.59 18.03 17.33
C LEU A 163 11.08 18.24 17.54
N ASN A 164 10.43 19.02 16.66
CA ASN A 164 8.98 19.14 16.69
C ASN A 164 8.32 17.87 16.15
N THR A 165 7.19 17.48 16.79
CA THR A 165 6.42 16.29 16.39
C THR A 165 5.23 16.66 15.52
N PRO A 166 4.60 15.69 14.84
CA PRO A 166 3.37 15.90 14.08
C PRO A 166 2.20 16.43 14.91
N GLU A 167 2.23 16.27 16.23
CA GLU A 167 1.20 16.77 17.15
C GLU A 167 1.22 18.31 17.27
N ASN A 168 2.34 18.95 16.96
CA ASN A 168 2.46 20.40 16.94
C ASN A 168 1.89 21.00 15.64
N LYS A 169 0.55 21.05 15.55
CA LYS A 169 -0.17 21.56 14.37
C LYS A 169 0.20 23.00 14.02
N ALA A 170 0.42 23.85 15.01
CA ALA A 170 0.79 25.24 14.79
C ALA A 170 2.15 25.36 14.07
N TYR A 171 3.08 24.47 14.40
CA TYR A 171 4.38 24.42 13.74
C TYR A 171 4.29 23.83 12.32
N ILE A 172 3.49 22.80 12.12
CA ILE A 172 3.25 22.23 10.79
C ILE A 172 2.61 23.23 9.84
N ASP A 173 1.67 24.05 10.33
CA ASP A 173 1.03 25.10 9.55
C ASP A 173 2.01 26.23 9.17
N SER A 174 3.07 26.44 9.96
CA SER A 174 4.16 27.38 9.66
C SER A 174 5.14 26.87 8.62
N LEU A 175 5.30 25.53 8.50
CA LEU A 175 6.09 24.91 7.45
C LEU A 175 5.32 25.07 6.13
N ARG A 176 5.93 25.71 5.12
CA ARG A 176 5.36 25.92 3.77
C ARG A 176 5.24 24.60 2.99
N TYR A 177 4.48 23.64 3.51
CA TYR A 177 4.09 22.47 2.72
C TYR A 177 3.09 22.86 1.63
N GLY A 178 3.34 22.44 0.40
CA GLY A 178 2.31 22.47 -0.64
C GLY A 178 1.08 21.67 -0.19
N ARG A 179 -0.15 22.18 -0.43
CA ARG A 179 -1.40 21.50 0.00
C ARG A 179 -1.43 20.00 -0.38
N ILE A 180 -0.92 19.65 -1.57
CA ILE A 180 -0.88 18.27 -2.07
C ILE A 180 0.17 17.43 -1.32
N GLU A 181 1.33 17.99 -1.00
CA GLU A 181 2.40 17.31 -0.26
C GLU A 181 1.95 17.01 1.17
N ARG A 182 1.28 17.95 1.81
CA ARG A 182 0.69 17.77 3.15
C ARG A 182 -0.33 16.63 3.16
N ILE A 183 -1.28 16.59 2.21
CA ILE A 183 -2.29 15.54 2.13
C ILE A 183 -1.63 14.16 1.92
N LYS A 184 -0.61 14.08 1.07
CA LYS A 184 0.15 12.84 0.84
C LYS A 184 0.86 12.37 2.11
N TRP A 185 1.48 13.30 2.85
CA TRP A 185 2.18 13.01 4.08
C TRP A 185 1.23 12.55 5.18
N GLU A 186 0.12 13.27 5.40
CA GLU A 186 -0.92 12.91 6.38
C GLU A 186 -1.52 11.52 6.06
N PHE A 187 -1.79 11.23 4.79
CA PHE A 187 -2.29 9.93 4.35
C PHE A 187 -1.27 8.80 4.57
N LYS A 188 0.00 9.05 4.24
CA LYS A 188 1.09 8.10 4.48
C LYS A 188 1.26 7.82 5.97
N LEU A 189 1.22 8.86 6.79
CA LEU A 189 1.32 8.75 8.25
C LEU A 189 0.17 7.91 8.82
N ALA A 190 -1.09 8.20 8.43
CA ALA A 190 -2.26 7.47 8.90
C ALA A 190 -2.24 5.97 8.53
N ILE A 191 -1.69 5.61 7.38
CA ILE A 191 -1.53 4.20 6.98
C ILE A 191 -0.49 3.51 7.86
N ILE A 192 0.65 4.16 8.09
CA ILE A 192 1.76 3.58 8.85
C ILE A 192 1.42 3.46 10.34
N GLU A 193 0.71 4.42 10.92
CA GLU A 193 0.21 4.36 12.30
C GLU A 193 -0.79 3.20 12.50
N ARG A 194 -1.66 2.95 11.51
CA ARG A 194 -2.51 1.75 11.54
C ARG A 194 -1.72 0.45 11.47
N ALA A 195 -0.65 0.42 10.68
CA ALA A 195 0.24 -0.73 10.63
C ALA A 195 0.95 -0.94 11.98
N GLN A 196 1.38 0.13 12.65
CA GLN A 196 1.96 0.08 13.99
C GLN A 196 0.97 -0.49 15.03
N TRP A 197 -0.30 -0.07 14.98
CA TRP A 197 -1.34 -0.64 15.84
C TRP A 197 -1.52 -2.15 15.65
N VAL A 198 -1.51 -2.62 14.38
CA VAL A 198 -1.61 -4.06 14.07
C VAL A 198 -0.40 -4.84 14.57
N VAL A 199 0.79 -4.28 14.41
CA VAL A 199 2.04 -4.91 14.89
C VAL A 199 2.13 -4.88 16.41
N GLY A 200 1.60 -3.83 17.07
CA GLY A 200 1.50 -3.74 18.52
C GLY A 200 0.64 -4.83 19.19
N LEU A 201 -0.19 -5.56 18.42
CA LEU A 201 -0.91 -6.74 18.90
C LEU A 201 -0.02 -7.98 19.06
N LEU A 202 1.22 -7.96 18.50
CA LEU A 202 2.18 -9.04 18.65
C LEU A 202 3.12 -8.75 19.82
N PRO A 203 3.56 -9.79 20.54
CA PRO A 203 4.63 -9.64 21.53
C PRO A 203 5.92 -9.21 20.84
N ARG A 204 6.72 -8.37 21.52
CA ARG A 204 8.03 -7.95 21.01
C ARG A 204 8.97 -9.14 20.85
N GLU A 205 9.75 -9.09 19.80
CA GLU A 205 10.63 -10.17 19.35
C GLU A 205 11.95 -10.19 20.15
N GLU A 206 11.89 -10.42 21.44
CA GLU A 206 13.09 -10.55 22.29
C GLU A 206 13.75 -11.93 22.16
N ASN A 207 12.96 -12.97 21.87
CA ASN A 207 13.40 -14.35 21.80
C ASN A 207 13.15 -14.97 20.41
N GLN A 208 13.86 -16.06 20.09
CA GLN A 208 13.64 -16.85 18.85
C GLN A 208 12.20 -17.36 18.72
N ALA A 209 11.54 -17.71 19.82
CA ALA A 209 10.15 -18.16 19.86
C ALA A 209 9.19 -17.06 19.41
N ASP A 210 9.41 -15.82 19.80
CA ASP A 210 8.57 -14.67 19.44
C ASP A 210 8.77 -14.29 17.98
N ARG A 211 9.99 -14.44 17.46
CA ARG A 211 10.30 -14.30 16.04
C ARG A 211 9.52 -15.29 15.18
N THR A 212 9.43 -16.55 15.60
CA THR A 212 8.64 -17.57 14.92
C THR A 212 7.15 -17.23 14.93
N ARG A 213 6.61 -16.73 16.05
CA ARG A 213 5.21 -16.27 16.14
C ARG A 213 4.92 -15.10 15.19
N ALA A 214 5.82 -14.12 15.09
CA ALA A 214 5.68 -13.00 14.16
C ALA A 214 5.64 -13.48 12.70
N VAL A 215 6.52 -14.42 12.32
CA VAL A 215 6.51 -15.01 10.97
C VAL A 215 5.20 -15.74 10.69
N ILE A 216 4.71 -16.56 11.62
CA ILE A 216 3.44 -17.30 11.50
C ILE A 216 2.28 -16.30 11.33
N PHE A 217 2.25 -15.22 12.11
CA PHE A 217 1.23 -14.18 12.00
C PHE A 217 1.24 -13.50 10.63
N ILE A 218 2.42 -13.15 10.11
CA ILE A 218 2.54 -12.55 8.77
C ILE A 218 2.03 -13.51 7.69
N ILE A 219 2.39 -14.80 7.78
CA ILE A 219 1.92 -15.82 6.84
C ILE A 219 0.39 -15.95 6.91
N TRP A 220 -0.17 -15.94 8.12
CA TRP A 220 -1.63 -15.99 8.32
C TRP A 220 -2.31 -14.76 7.76
N ALA A 221 -1.77 -13.56 7.98
CA ALA A 221 -2.29 -12.31 7.43
C ALA A 221 -2.27 -12.31 5.90
N ILE A 222 -1.20 -12.80 5.27
CA ILE A 222 -1.11 -12.96 3.81
C ILE A 222 -2.20 -13.94 3.34
N GLY A 223 -2.42 -15.04 4.06
CA GLY A 223 -3.48 -16.01 3.77
C GLY A 223 -4.87 -15.37 3.76
N VAL A 224 -5.20 -14.58 4.79
CA VAL A 224 -6.48 -13.86 4.90
C VAL A 224 -6.65 -12.87 3.75
N VAL A 225 -5.64 -12.05 3.47
CA VAL A 225 -5.67 -11.08 2.34
C VAL A 225 -5.89 -11.82 1.01
N THR A 226 -5.25 -12.97 0.83
CA THR A 226 -5.41 -13.79 -0.38
C THR A 226 -6.81 -14.36 -0.52
N ILE A 227 -7.43 -14.83 0.58
CA ILE A 227 -8.84 -15.30 0.59
C ILE A 227 -9.78 -14.16 0.22
N ILE A 228 -9.64 -12.98 0.84
CA ILE A 228 -10.47 -11.80 0.54
C ILE A 228 -10.30 -11.42 -0.95
N ARG A 229 -9.09 -11.44 -1.47
CA ARG A 229 -8.81 -11.18 -2.89
C ARG A 229 -9.49 -12.19 -3.80
N CYS A 230 -9.46 -13.47 -3.46
CA CYS A 230 -10.13 -14.52 -4.24
C CYS A 230 -11.65 -14.31 -4.28
N LEU A 231 -12.26 -13.97 -3.14
CA LEU A 231 -13.69 -13.66 -3.05
C LEU A 231 -14.07 -12.42 -3.87
N ALA A 232 -13.28 -11.36 -3.77
CA ALA A 232 -13.48 -10.14 -4.54
C ALA A 232 -13.36 -10.40 -6.05
N LYS A 233 -12.39 -11.21 -6.48
CA LYS A 233 -12.20 -11.62 -7.86
C LYS A 233 -13.35 -12.48 -8.39
N PHE A 234 -13.84 -13.38 -7.57
CA PHE A 234 -15.03 -14.19 -7.90
C PHE A 234 -16.25 -13.30 -8.09
N TYR A 235 -16.51 -12.39 -7.16
CA TYR A 235 -17.62 -11.44 -7.24
C TYR A 235 -17.55 -10.54 -8.47
N GLN A 236 -16.36 -10.02 -8.78
CA GLN A 236 -16.08 -9.25 -10.00
C GLN A 236 -16.44 -10.03 -11.26
N GLY A 237 -15.99 -11.29 -11.35
CA GLY A 237 -16.27 -12.18 -12.47
C GLY A 237 -17.76 -12.47 -12.64
N TYR A 238 -18.46 -12.72 -11.54
CA TYR A 238 -19.90 -12.94 -11.50
C TYR A 238 -20.66 -11.71 -12.01
N MET A 239 -20.34 -10.51 -11.48
CA MET A 239 -21.01 -9.27 -11.89
C MET A 239 -20.75 -8.94 -13.38
N ALA A 240 -19.52 -9.10 -13.85
CA ALA A 240 -19.19 -8.90 -15.25
C ALA A 240 -19.99 -9.85 -16.16
N GLN A 241 -20.12 -11.12 -15.78
CA GLN A 241 -20.92 -12.09 -16.55
C GLN A 241 -22.40 -11.75 -16.55
N LYS A 242 -22.95 -11.28 -15.42
CA LYS A 242 -24.35 -10.85 -15.31
C LYS A 242 -24.67 -9.67 -16.22
N VAL A 243 -23.78 -8.67 -16.29
CA VAL A 243 -23.94 -7.52 -17.21
C VAL A 243 -23.97 -7.97 -18.66
N VAL A 244 -23.09 -8.86 -19.06
CA VAL A 244 -23.04 -9.42 -20.42
C VAL A 244 -24.33 -10.19 -20.74
N GLN A 245 -24.79 -11.03 -19.83
CA GLN A 245 -25.97 -11.88 -20.03
C GLN A 245 -27.25 -11.04 -20.24
N ILE A 246 -27.43 -9.98 -19.44
CA ILE A 246 -28.59 -9.09 -19.57
C ILE A 246 -28.52 -8.33 -20.90
N GLY A 247 -27.34 -7.84 -21.28
CA GLY A 247 -27.14 -7.17 -22.58
C GLY A 247 -27.48 -8.08 -23.78
N ILE A 248 -27.09 -9.36 -23.70
CA ILE A 248 -27.42 -10.35 -24.74
C ILE A 248 -28.92 -10.62 -24.79
N ASN A 249 -29.59 -10.72 -23.63
CA ASN A 249 -31.04 -10.96 -23.60
C ASN A 249 -31.80 -9.80 -24.25
N HIS A 250 -31.48 -8.56 -23.93
CA HIS A 250 -32.09 -7.39 -24.61
C HIS A 250 -31.83 -7.38 -26.13
N LEU A 251 -30.61 -7.74 -26.53
CA LEU A 251 -30.28 -7.85 -27.96
C LEU A 251 -31.11 -8.94 -28.64
N ARG A 252 -31.36 -10.06 -27.98
CA ARG A 252 -32.21 -11.12 -28.50
C ARG A 252 -33.67 -10.68 -28.60
N GLU A 253 -34.22 -10.02 -27.59
CA GLU A 253 -35.55 -9.47 -27.58
C GLU A 253 -35.77 -8.53 -28.73
N ASP A 254 -34.86 -7.58 -28.98
CA ASP A 254 -34.93 -6.66 -30.10
C ASP A 254 -34.82 -7.38 -31.46
N ALA A 255 -33.94 -8.38 -31.56
CA ALA A 255 -33.80 -9.17 -32.77
C ALA A 255 -35.07 -9.99 -33.12
N PHE A 256 -35.64 -10.63 -32.09
CA PHE A 256 -36.92 -11.37 -32.27
C PHE A 256 -38.06 -10.44 -32.60
N ALA A 257 -38.19 -9.29 -31.93
CA ALA A 257 -39.21 -8.30 -32.23
C ALA A 257 -39.08 -7.84 -33.71
N HIS A 258 -37.87 -7.56 -34.18
CA HIS A 258 -37.64 -7.17 -35.57
C HIS A 258 -38.08 -8.24 -36.57
N VAL A 259 -37.78 -9.51 -36.31
CA VAL A 259 -38.16 -10.64 -37.15
C VAL A 259 -39.70 -10.82 -37.20
N MET A 260 -40.38 -10.63 -36.06
CA MET A 260 -41.85 -10.73 -35.99
C MET A 260 -42.58 -9.67 -36.85
N TYR A 261 -41.98 -8.52 -37.10
CA TYR A 261 -42.53 -7.46 -37.92
C TYR A 261 -42.10 -7.56 -39.39
N MET A 262 -41.37 -8.62 -39.81
CA MET A 262 -41.01 -8.82 -41.20
C MET A 262 -42.21 -9.30 -42.08
N PRO A 263 -42.28 -8.85 -43.34
CA PRO A 263 -43.33 -9.34 -44.24
C PRO A 263 -43.28 -10.84 -44.45
N ILE A 264 -44.46 -11.48 -44.61
CA ILE A 264 -44.59 -12.95 -44.79
C ILE A 264 -43.77 -13.44 -45.99
N GLY A 265 -43.61 -12.63 -47.02
CA GLY A 265 -42.79 -12.97 -48.18
C GLY A 265 -41.31 -13.26 -47.88
N PHE A 266 -40.78 -12.73 -46.79
CA PHE A 266 -39.42 -13.06 -46.31
C PHE A 266 -39.31 -14.55 -45.91
N PHE A 267 -40.33 -15.08 -45.23
CA PHE A 267 -40.38 -16.46 -44.77
C PHE A 267 -40.72 -17.47 -45.85
N ALA A 268 -41.18 -17.02 -47.00
CA ALA A 268 -41.39 -17.90 -48.17
C ALA A 268 -40.07 -18.43 -48.75
N ASN A 269 -38.98 -17.64 -48.62
CA ASN A 269 -37.67 -17.99 -49.13
C ASN A 269 -36.71 -18.54 -48.05
N GLU A 270 -36.89 -18.18 -46.77
CA GLU A 270 -36.06 -18.68 -45.66
C GLU A 270 -36.93 -19.39 -44.63
N ARG A 271 -36.46 -20.54 -44.17
CA ARG A 271 -37.15 -21.29 -43.12
C ARG A 271 -37.09 -20.53 -41.78
N PRO A 272 -38.21 -20.36 -41.04
CA PRO A 272 -38.22 -19.66 -39.75
C PRO A 272 -37.26 -20.25 -38.76
N SER A 273 -37.06 -21.58 -38.74
CA SER A 273 -36.12 -22.29 -37.86
C SER A 273 -34.66 -21.87 -38.06
N ASP A 274 -34.29 -21.61 -39.34
CA ASP A 274 -32.92 -21.24 -39.68
C ASP A 274 -32.63 -19.79 -39.22
N THR A 275 -33.60 -18.91 -39.37
CA THR A 275 -33.52 -17.52 -38.90
C THR A 275 -33.34 -17.46 -37.38
N VAL A 276 -34.16 -18.22 -36.62
CA VAL A 276 -34.08 -18.31 -35.15
C VAL A 276 -32.74 -18.89 -34.72
N SER A 277 -32.31 -19.99 -35.33
CA SER A 277 -31.01 -20.61 -35.04
C SER A 277 -29.83 -19.66 -35.29
N ARG A 278 -29.89 -18.87 -36.33
CA ARG A 278 -28.90 -17.87 -36.71
C ARG A 278 -28.84 -16.74 -35.67
N ILE A 279 -29.97 -16.19 -35.22
CA ILE A 279 -30.05 -15.17 -34.18
C ILE A 279 -29.43 -15.67 -32.90
N ILE A 280 -29.76 -16.90 -32.46
CA ILE A 280 -29.21 -17.48 -31.24
C ILE A 280 -27.71 -17.64 -31.37
N ARG A 281 -27.21 -18.18 -32.48
CA ARG A 281 -25.79 -18.37 -32.72
C ARG A 281 -25.01 -17.06 -32.73
N ASP A 282 -25.47 -16.08 -33.50
CA ASP A 282 -24.80 -14.80 -33.69
C ASP A 282 -24.79 -13.98 -32.39
N THR A 283 -25.89 -13.99 -31.63
CA THR A 283 -25.92 -13.34 -30.27
C THR A 283 -25.02 -14.02 -29.27
N ASN A 284 -24.84 -15.36 -29.35
CA ASN A 284 -23.88 -16.08 -28.50
C ASN A 284 -22.43 -15.72 -28.85
N VAL A 285 -22.10 -15.59 -30.14
CA VAL A 285 -20.74 -15.17 -30.57
C VAL A 285 -20.48 -13.72 -30.12
N MET A 286 -21.46 -12.82 -30.27
CA MET A 286 -21.38 -11.44 -29.74
C MET A 286 -21.17 -11.43 -28.21
N GLY A 287 -21.88 -12.26 -27.47
CA GLY A 287 -21.74 -12.39 -26.03
C GLY A 287 -20.32 -12.82 -25.60
N LYS A 288 -19.74 -13.78 -26.31
CA LYS A 288 -18.35 -14.20 -26.08
C LYS A 288 -17.38 -13.05 -26.36
N ALA A 289 -17.58 -12.30 -27.44
CA ALA A 289 -16.75 -11.14 -27.79
C ALA A 289 -16.85 -10.04 -26.72
N ILE A 290 -18.04 -9.69 -26.26
CA ILE A 290 -18.27 -8.69 -25.18
C ILE A 290 -17.59 -9.16 -23.89
N LYS A 291 -17.77 -10.43 -23.49
CA LYS A 291 -17.13 -11.01 -22.30
C LYS A 291 -15.60 -10.91 -22.37
N THR A 292 -15.03 -11.24 -23.52
CA THR A 292 -13.58 -11.16 -23.74
C THR A 292 -13.08 -9.74 -23.66
N MET A 293 -13.80 -8.78 -24.25
CA MET A 293 -13.42 -7.38 -24.23
C MET A 293 -13.55 -6.75 -22.84
N LEU A 294 -14.67 -6.97 -22.14
CA LEU A 294 -14.83 -6.51 -20.76
C LEU A 294 -13.77 -7.16 -19.83
N GLY A 295 -13.49 -8.45 -20.02
CA GLY A 295 -12.46 -9.15 -19.28
C GLY A 295 -11.06 -8.58 -19.52
N LYS A 296 -10.66 -8.39 -20.78
CA LYS A 296 -9.33 -7.89 -21.11
C LYS A 296 -9.19 -6.39 -20.91
N ALA A 297 -10.15 -5.59 -21.38
CA ALA A 297 -10.07 -4.13 -21.30
C ALA A 297 -10.10 -3.58 -19.86
N LEU A 298 -10.78 -4.26 -18.94
CA LEU A 298 -10.85 -3.85 -17.53
C LEU A 298 -9.77 -4.51 -16.67
N ARG A 299 -9.33 -5.71 -17.01
CA ARG A 299 -8.43 -6.51 -16.16
C ARG A 299 -6.95 -6.26 -16.45
N GLU A 300 -6.58 -6.15 -17.73
CA GLU A 300 -5.17 -6.02 -18.11
C GLU A 300 -4.55 -4.68 -17.71
N PRO A 301 -5.16 -3.50 -17.95
CA PRO A 301 -4.56 -2.25 -17.54
C PRO A 301 -4.50 -2.07 -16.02
N LEU A 302 -5.47 -2.60 -15.27
CA LEU A 302 -5.47 -2.53 -13.80
C LEU A 302 -4.39 -3.45 -13.19
N ASN A 303 -4.14 -4.62 -13.79
CA ASN A 303 -3.05 -5.48 -13.36
C ASN A 303 -1.67 -4.88 -13.72
N ALA A 304 -1.55 -4.19 -14.84
CA ALA A 304 -0.31 -3.52 -15.25
C ALA A 304 0.01 -2.29 -14.38
N CYS A 305 -1.00 -1.57 -13.89
CA CYS A 305 -0.81 -0.45 -12.96
C CYS A 305 -0.46 -0.90 -11.52
N SER A 306 -0.62 -2.19 -11.20
CA SER A 306 -0.33 -2.75 -9.87
C SER A 306 1.08 -3.34 -9.74
N CYS A 307 1.83 -3.39 -10.83
CA CYS A 307 3.25 -3.72 -10.88
C CYS A 307 4.09 -2.45 -10.88
#